data_d3c7ab2f0cd95520f7d1a8094f7210cf
#
_entry.id   d3c7ab2f0cd95520f7d1a8094f7210cf
#
_cell.length_a   1.000
_cell.length_b   1.000
_cell.length_c   1.000
_cell.angle_alpha   90.00
_cell.angle_beta   90.00
_cell.angle_gamma   90.00
#
_symmetry.space_group_name_H-M   'P 1'
#
loop_
_entity.id
_entity.type
_entity.pdbx_description
1 polymer ?
#
loop_
_entity_poly.entity_id
_entity_poly.type
_entity_poly.pdbx_seq_one_letter_code
_entity_poly.pdbx_strand_id
1 'polypeptide(L)'
;MYAPGGQAQQLHYGEALAQYFGAPIPIAGAAGDQQAALFGQTCFQPGEAKNTYGTGCFMLMNTGEKPVFSENGLVTTIAWGLNGQVTYALEGSIFVAGAAIQWLRDEMRLIDSSPTRSTWRPRCR
;
A
#
# COMPACT_ATOMS: atom_id res chain seq x y z
N MET A 1 -18.47 1.74 -10.36
CA MET A 1 -18.03 2.22 -11.67
C MET A 1 -16.64 1.66 -11.88
N TYR A 2 -16.47 0.65 -12.74
CA TYR A 2 -15.16 0.08 -13.03
C TYR A 2 -14.44 0.99 -14.02
N ALA A 3 -13.23 1.44 -13.68
CA ALA A 3 -12.39 2.15 -14.63
C ALA A 3 -12.04 1.18 -15.79
N PRO A 4 -12.26 1.55 -17.04
CA PRO A 4 -11.93 0.67 -18.15
C PRO A 4 -10.42 0.47 -18.23
N GLY A 5 -10.00 -0.79 -18.13
CA GLY A 5 -8.68 -1.21 -18.57
C GLY A 5 -7.49 -0.91 -17.67
N GLY A 6 -7.60 -0.96 -16.33
CA GLY A 6 -6.44 -1.08 -15.44
C GLY A 6 -5.38 0.03 -15.52
N GLN A 7 -5.71 1.19 -16.07
CA GLN A 7 -4.81 2.34 -16.14
C GLN A 7 -5.04 3.25 -14.94
N ALA A 8 -4.09 3.28 -14.01
CA ALA A 8 -4.15 4.13 -12.83
C ALA A 8 -3.97 5.64 -13.15
N GLN A 9 -3.56 5.99 -14.36
CA GLN A 9 -3.45 7.37 -14.81
C GLN A 9 -3.95 7.49 -16.25
N GLN A 10 -5.16 7.98 -16.39
CA GLN A 10 -5.67 8.53 -17.64
C GLN A 10 -5.89 10.02 -17.43
N LEU A 11 -5.59 10.80 -18.46
CA LEU A 11 -5.84 12.24 -18.44
C LEU A 11 -7.33 12.59 -18.32
N HIS A 12 -8.22 11.60 -18.43
CA HIS A 12 -9.66 11.84 -18.39
C HIS A 12 -10.46 10.57 -18.02
N TYR A 13 -10.78 10.44 -16.72
CA TYR A 13 -11.73 9.44 -16.24
C TYR A 13 -13.18 9.94 -16.28
N GLY A 14 -13.38 11.23 -16.48
CA GLY A 14 -14.63 11.94 -16.39
C GLY A 14 -14.47 13.27 -15.71
N GLU A 15 -15.59 13.90 -15.40
CA GLU A 15 -15.62 15.19 -14.71
C GLU A 15 -16.52 15.12 -13.49
N ALA A 16 -16.13 15.78 -12.42
CA ALA A 16 -17.01 16.05 -11.28
C ALA A 16 -18.09 17.04 -11.70
N LEU A 17 -19.31 16.83 -11.21
CA LEU A 17 -20.44 17.68 -11.55
C LEU A 17 -20.24 19.12 -11.05
N ALA A 18 -20.42 20.09 -11.95
CA ALA A 18 -20.27 21.51 -11.66
C ALA A 18 -21.18 22.01 -10.51
N GLN A 19 -22.33 21.36 -10.30
CA GLN A 19 -23.25 21.72 -9.23
C GLN A 19 -22.67 21.60 -7.81
N TYR A 20 -21.64 20.76 -7.61
CA TYR A 20 -21.00 20.59 -6.30
C TYR A 20 -19.76 21.46 -6.12
N PHE A 21 -19.10 21.85 -7.22
CA PHE A 21 -17.81 22.55 -7.18
C PHE A 21 -17.82 23.91 -7.88
N GLY A 22 -18.95 24.33 -8.44
CA GLY A 22 -19.07 25.58 -9.18
C GLY A 22 -18.54 25.53 -10.62
N ALA A 23 -17.72 24.54 -10.95
CA ALA A 23 -17.18 24.24 -12.28
C ALA A 23 -16.93 22.75 -12.45
N PRO A 24 -16.91 22.20 -13.68
CA PRO A 24 -16.51 20.82 -13.92
C PRO A 24 -15.01 20.68 -13.61
N ILE A 25 -14.68 19.66 -12.81
CA ILE A 25 -13.27 19.35 -12.45
C ILE A 25 -12.92 18.02 -13.08
N PRO A 26 -11.87 17.92 -13.93
CA PRO A 26 -11.47 16.67 -14.54
C PRO A 26 -10.92 15.70 -13.47
N ILE A 27 -11.34 14.44 -13.56
CA ILE A 27 -10.81 13.34 -12.75
C ILE A 27 -9.69 12.69 -13.57
N ALA A 28 -8.45 12.93 -13.16
CA ALA A 28 -7.26 12.56 -13.92
C ALA A 28 -6.45 11.40 -13.32
N GLY A 29 -6.88 10.82 -12.20
CA GLY A 29 -6.17 9.73 -11.57
C GLY A 29 -7.06 8.89 -10.66
N ALA A 30 -6.77 7.60 -10.60
CA ALA A 30 -7.37 6.68 -9.64
C ALA A 30 -6.30 5.65 -9.24
N ALA A 31 -6.08 5.47 -7.94
CA ALA A 31 -5.13 4.51 -7.42
C ALA A 31 -5.67 3.92 -6.12
N GLY A 32 -5.35 2.66 -5.84
CA GLY A 32 -5.50 2.10 -4.51
C GLY A 32 -4.54 2.78 -3.53
N ASP A 33 -4.89 2.84 -2.26
CA ASP A 33 -4.07 3.48 -1.22
C ASP A 33 -2.67 2.87 -1.11
N GLN A 34 -2.57 1.54 -1.21
CA GLN A 34 -1.30 0.82 -1.14
C GLN A 34 -0.42 1.07 -2.37
N GLN A 35 -1.01 1.15 -3.57
CA GLN A 35 -0.33 1.49 -4.82
C GLN A 35 0.12 2.95 -4.81
N ALA A 36 -0.73 3.86 -4.34
CA ALA A 36 -0.39 5.26 -4.17
C ALA A 36 0.77 5.44 -3.18
N ALA A 37 0.80 4.65 -2.08
CA ALA A 37 1.89 4.64 -1.13
C ALA A 37 3.20 4.13 -1.74
N LEU A 38 3.16 3.07 -2.57
CA LEU A 38 4.35 2.55 -3.26
C LEU A 38 4.95 3.63 -4.18
N PHE A 39 4.09 4.30 -4.95
CA PHE A 39 4.48 5.40 -5.82
C PHE A 39 5.01 6.61 -5.02
N GLY A 40 4.30 7.02 -3.96
CA GLY A 40 4.68 8.13 -3.10
C GLY A 40 5.97 7.90 -2.30
N GLN A 41 6.34 6.64 -2.04
CA GLN A 41 7.62 6.24 -1.46
C GLN A 41 8.74 6.16 -2.50
N THR A 42 8.46 6.54 -3.75
CA THR A 42 9.41 6.56 -4.87
C THR A 42 10.02 5.20 -5.21
N CYS A 43 9.29 4.12 -4.98
CA CYS A 43 9.72 2.75 -5.30
C CYS A 43 9.59 2.48 -6.81
N PHE A 44 10.33 3.19 -7.64
CA PHE A 44 10.20 3.18 -9.09
C PHE A 44 11.00 2.06 -9.78
N GLN A 45 12.02 1.53 -9.11
CA GLN A 45 12.85 0.48 -9.66
C GLN A 45 12.37 -0.92 -9.23
N PRO A 46 12.49 -1.92 -10.10
CA PRO A 46 12.23 -3.31 -9.71
C PRO A 46 13.06 -3.72 -8.49
N GLY A 47 12.43 -4.35 -7.51
CA GLY A 47 13.01 -4.74 -6.23
C GLY A 47 12.85 -3.71 -5.12
N GLU A 48 12.48 -2.47 -5.42
CA GLU A 48 12.15 -1.49 -4.38
C GLU A 48 10.79 -1.80 -3.77
N ALA A 49 10.71 -1.66 -2.44
CA ALA A 49 9.53 -2.04 -1.68
C ALA A 49 9.20 -1.00 -0.60
N LYS A 50 7.91 -0.90 -0.31
CA LYS A 50 7.42 -0.16 0.85
C LYS A 50 6.69 -1.11 1.79
N ASN A 51 6.65 -0.77 3.06
CA ASN A 51 5.79 -1.44 4.03
C ASN A 51 4.98 -0.41 4.82
N THR A 52 3.67 -0.54 4.77
CA THR A 52 2.74 0.30 5.54
C THR A 52 2.40 -0.42 6.83
N TYR A 53 2.78 0.16 7.96
CA TYR A 53 2.47 -0.34 9.29
C TYR A 53 1.22 0.36 9.84
N GLY A 54 0.23 -0.45 10.23
CA GLY A 54 -0.99 -0.03 10.90
C GLY A 54 -1.49 -1.15 11.81
N THR A 55 -2.79 -1.34 11.91
CA THR A 55 -3.41 -2.51 12.56
C THR A 55 -2.84 -3.81 12.00
N GLY A 56 -2.74 -3.89 10.66
CA GLY A 56 -1.95 -4.84 9.91
C GLY A 56 -0.71 -4.19 9.28
N CYS A 57 0.02 -4.97 8.49
CA CYS A 57 1.11 -4.50 7.63
C CYS A 57 0.84 -4.91 6.19
N PHE A 58 1.11 -4.00 5.26
CA PHE A 58 0.95 -4.23 3.83
C PHE A 58 2.24 -3.85 3.10
N MET A 59 2.95 -4.88 2.65
CA MET A 59 4.19 -4.72 1.91
C MET A 59 3.92 -4.85 0.42
N LEU A 60 4.37 -3.89 -0.37
CA LEU A 60 4.37 -3.96 -1.82
C LEU A 60 5.80 -3.80 -2.34
N MET A 61 6.16 -4.65 -3.29
CA MET A 61 7.45 -4.60 -3.98
C MET A 61 7.22 -4.45 -5.48
N ASN A 62 7.83 -3.44 -6.07
CA ASN A 62 7.83 -3.23 -7.51
C ASN A 62 8.53 -4.40 -8.22
N THR A 63 7.88 -5.02 -9.19
CA THR A 63 8.43 -6.12 -10.00
C THR A 63 8.74 -5.72 -11.45
N GLY A 64 8.50 -4.44 -11.79
CA GLY A 64 8.72 -3.92 -13.14
C GLY A 64 7.56 -4.20 -14.09
N GLU A 65 7.88 -4.29 -15.37
CA GLU A 65 6.87 -4.37 -16.45
C GLU A 65 6.27 -5.78 -16.64
N LYS A 66 6.82 -6.79 -15.97
CA LYS A 66 6.33 -8.17 -16.07
C LYS A 66 5.65 -8.60 -14.79
N PRO A 67 4.46 -9.20 -14.86
CA PRO A 67 3.82 -9.78 -13.72
C PRO A 67 4.65 -10.97 -13.20
N VAL A 68 4.93 -10.97 -11.91
CA VAL A 68 5.61 -12.08 -11.22
C VAL A 68 4.57 -12.80 -10.37
N PHE A 69 4.44 -14.09 -10.56
CA PHE A 69 3.52 -14.92 -9.78
C PHE A 69 4.28 -15.61 -8.64
N SER A 70 3.74 -15.51 -7.44
CA SER A 70 4.32 -16.13 -6.25
C SER A 70 3.68 -17.49 -5.98
N GLU A 71 4.50 -18.49 -5.69
CA GLU A 71 4.04 -19.78 -5.19
C GLU A 71 3.86 -19.82 -3.67
N ASN A 72 4.21 -18.72 -2.98
CA ASN A 72 4.21 -18.60 -1.53
C ASN A 72 3.10 -17.69 -0.98
N GLY A 73 2.00 -17.51 -1.71
CA GLY A 73 0.82 -16.79 -1.24
C GLY A 73 0.90 -15.27 -1.33
N LEU A 74 1.90 -14.70 -2.01
CA LEU A 74 1.90 -13.28 -2.33
C LEU A 74 0.97 -13.00 -3.51
N VAL A 75 0.34 -11.84 -3.51
CA VAL A 75 -0.59 -11.42 -4.56
C VAL A 75 0.15 -10.58 -5.60
N THR A 76 -0.02 -10.95 -6.87
CA THR A 76 0.43 -10.10 -7.98
C THR A 76 -0.62 -9.05 -8.27
N THR A 77 -0.23 -7.79 -8.27
CA THR A 77 -1.11 -6.65 -8.53
C THR A 77 -0.49 -5.68 -9.51
N ILE A 78 -1.32 -4.78 -10.05
CA ILE A 78 -0.83 -3.64 -10.82
C ILE A 78 -0.41 -2.56 -9.82
N ALA A 79 0.82 -2.09 -9.93
CA ALA A 79 1.34 -0.98 -9.13
C ALA A 79 0.79 0.36 -9.65
N TRP A 80 1.03 0.65 -10.92
CA TRP A 80 0.51 1.83 -11.63
C TRP A 80 0.56 1.64 -13.14
N GLY A 81 -0.22 2.47 -13.83
CA GLY A 81 -0.09 2.66 -15.27
C GLY A 81 0.31 4.11 -15.54
N LEU A 82 1.38 4.34 -16.27
CA LEU A 82 1.90 5.66 -16.60
C LEU A 82 2.33 5.69 -18.07
N ASN A 83 1.84 6.67 -18.81
CA ASN A 83 2.20 6.84 -20.23
C ASN A 83 2.00 5.58 -21.11
N GLY A 84 0.97 4.80 -20.83
CA GLY A 84 0.69 3.56 -21.54
C GLY A 84 1.52 2.34 -21.11
N GLN A 85 2.43 2.50 -20.16
CA GLN A 85 3.20 1.39 -19.56
C GLN A 85 2.58 1.00 -18.23
N VAL A 86 2.52 -0.31 -17.97
CA VAL A 86 2.01 -0.88 -16.73
C VAL A 86 3.18 -1.43 -15.92
N THR A 87 3.27 -1.01 -14.66
CA THR A 87 4.20 -1.55 -13.67
C THR A 87 3.45 -2.46 -12.73
N TYR A 88 4.03 -3.61 -12.40
CA TYR A 88 3.45 -4.61 -11.51
C TYR A 88 4.13 -4.59 -10.14
N ALA A 89 3.44 -5.15 -9.16
CA ALA A 89 3.98 -5.35 -7.82
C ALA A 89 3.57 -6.71 -7.25
N LEU A 90 4.37 -7.21 -6.32
CA LEU A 90 4.00 -8.27 -5.40
C LEU A 90 3.52 -7.65 -4.09
N GLU A 91 2.40 -8.14 -3.57
CA GLU A 91 1.81 -7.70 -2.31
C GLU A 91 1.82 -8.82 -1.29
N GLY A 92 2.31 -8.52 -0.09
CA GLY A 92 2.21 -9.35 1.10
C GLY A 92 1.41 -8.64 2.18
N SER A 93 0.40 -9.32 2.73
CA SER A 93 -0.50 -8.77 3.74
C SER A 93 -0.38 -9.53 5.05
N ILE A 94 -0.15 -8.81 6.14
CA ILE A 94 -0.17 -9.30 7.52
C ILE A 94 -1.29 -8.58 8.24
N PHE A 95 -2.37 -9.29 8.59
CA PHE A 95 -3.58 -8.67 9.13
C PHE A 95 -3.44 -8.23 10.59
N VAL A 96 -2.53 -8.81 11.35
CA VAL A 96 -2.31 -8.52 12.77
C VAL A 96 -0.85 -8.11 12.97
N ALA A 97 -0.61 -6.81 13.09
CA ALA A 97 0.71 -6.22 13.34
C ALA A 97 0.64 -5.22 14.51
N GLY A 98 0.24 -3.99 14.29
CA GLY A 98 0.03 -3.01 15.35
C GLY A 98 -1.04 -3.45 16.34
N ALA A 99 -2.06 -4.20 15.88
CA ALA A 99 -3.08 -4.79 16.75
C ALA A 99 -2.49 -5.75 17.79
N ALA A 100 -1.45 -6.52 17.45
CA ALA A 100 -0.77 -7.38 18.43
C ALA A 100 -0.09 -6.56 19.52
N ILE A 101 0.52 -5.42 19.17
CA ILE A 101 1.15 -4.53 20.16
C ILE A 101 0.10 -3.87 21.05
N GLN A 102 -1.02 -3.45 20.49
CA GLN A 102 -2.16 -2.94 21.25
C GLN A 102 -2.69 -3.99 22.22
N TRP A 103 -2.88 -5.22 21.77
CA TRP A 103 -3.32 -6.32 22.61
C TRP A 103 -2.36 -6.61 23.77
N LEU A 104 -1.04 -6.61 23.52
CA LEU A 104 -0.03 -6.76 24.57
C LEU A 104 -0.08 -5.64 25.61
N ARG A 105 -0.41 -4.42 25.18
CA ARG A 105 -0.52 -3.25 26.05
C ARG A 105 -1.85 -3.24 26.82
N ASP A 106 -2.96 -3.35 26.12
CA ASP A 106 -4.29 -3.02 26.63
C ASP A 106 -4.94 -4.21 27.34
N GLU A 107 -4.81 -5.42 26.78
CA GLU A 107 -5.44 -6.63 27.30
C GLU A 107 -4.47 -7.42 28.20
N MET A 108 -3.28 -7.71 27.72
CA MET A 108 -2.30 -8.50 28.45
C MET A 108 -1.52 -7.68 29.49
N ARG A 109 -1.47 -6.36 29.35
CA ARG A 109 -0.76 -5.42 30.25
C ARG A 109 0.71 -5.80 30.46
N LEU A 110 1.34 -6.37 29.45
CA LEU A 110 2.75 -6.78 29.47
C LEU A 110 3.71 -5.65 29.09
N ILE A 111 3.19 -4.58 28.48
CA ILE A 111 3.93 -3.38 28.09
C ILE A 111 3.09 -2.14 28.40
N ASP A 112 3.71 -1.07 28.85
CA ASP A 112 3.03 0.19 29.17
C ASP A 112 2.82 1.05 27.93
N SER A 113 3.71 0.94 26.93
CA SER A 113 3.65 1.72 25.69
C SER A 113 4.34 0.98 24.55
N SER A 114 4.04 1.36 23.33
CA SER A 114 4.68 0.79 22.14
C SER A 114 6.23 0.94 22.15
N PRO A 115 6.83 2.06 22.59
CA PRO A 115 8.28 2.21 22.70
C PRO A 115 8.93 1.31 23.76
N THR A 116 8.18 0.82 24.75
CA THR A 116 8.72 -0.05 25.83
C THR A 116 9.43 -1.29 25.29
N ARG A 117 9.02 -1.77 24.12
CA ARG A 117 9.68 -2.90 23.44
C ARG A 117 11.15 -2.62 23.11
N SER A 118 11.52 -1.38 22.84
CA SER A 118 12.91 -1.02 22.48
C SER A 118 13.88 -1.08 23.68
N THR A 119 13.35 -1.04 24.90
CA THR A 119 14.13 -1.11 26.14
C THR A 119 14.27 -2.53 26.70
N TRP A 120 13.51 -3.47 26.13
CA TRP A 120 13.57 -4.87 26.52
C TRP A 120 14.83 -5.53 25.95
N ARG A 121 15.94 -5.40 26.66
CA ARG A 121 17.14 -6.19 26.37
C ARG A 121 16.98 -7.54 27.08
N PRO A 122 17.02 -8.68 26.36
CA PRO A 122 17.10 -9.97 27.04
C PRO A 122 18.39 -9.96 27.88
N ARG A 123 18.25 -10.08 29.18
CA ARG A 123 19.38 -10.43 30.04
C ARG A 123 19.66 -11.91 29.78
N CYS A 124 20.40 -12.21 28.72
CA CYS A 124 21.05 -13.50 28.60
C CYS A 124 22.17 -13.53 29.63
N ARG A 125 22.02 -14.35 30.65
CA ARG A 125 23.11 -14.85 31.49
C ARG A 125 23.61 -16.14 30.88
#